data_4163a534ca77edf9fa7c2960d4437ef5
#
_entry.id   4163a534ca77edf9fa7c2960d4437ef5
#
_cell.length_a   1.000
_cell.length_b   1.000
_cell.length_c   1.000
_cell.angle_alpha   90.00
_cell.angle_beta   90.00
_cell.angle_gamma   90.00
#
_symmetry.space_group_name_H-M   'P 1'
#
loop_
_entity.id
_entity.type
_entity.pdbx_description
1 polymer ?
#
loop_
_entity_poly.entity_id
_entity_poly.type
_entity_poly.pdbx_seq_one_letter_code
_entity_poly.pdbx_strand_id
1 'polypeptide(L)'
;DHLKAVALVLIVLAGAGVLVTALLRAAPAQWWLIASIIFVAGLVLLARFAPVLLLPLFYDIRPLARDGLRERLVALADKAGTPVLGAYEWRVGDRTTKANAALVGIGRTRRILVSDTLLAVHSDDEVETVFAHELAHHVYGDIWSALALEAALLTLGCYVADQVLSRFALAIGLDGKVDVAGLPLILLTGGLVSLVFAP
;
A
#
# COMPACT_ATOMS: atom_id res chain seq x y z
N ASP A 1 -11.33 -16.17 -2.22
CA ASP A 1 -10.44 -14.98 -2.20
C ASP A 1 -10.68 -14.07 -0.98
N HIS A 2 -11.95 -13.83 -0.58
CA HIS A 2 -12.22 -13.06 0.66
C HIS A 2 -11.56 -13.67 1.89
N LEU A 3 -11.58 -15.00 2.02
CA LEU A 3 -10.94 -15.70 3.15
C LEU A 3 -9.42 -15.46 3.19
N LYS A 4 -8.75 -15.50 2.03
CA LYS A 4 -7.31 -15.21 1.94
C LYS A 4 -7.00 -13.77 2.33
N ALA A 5 -7.82 -12.81 1.87
CA ALA A 5 -7.65 -11.40 2.22
C ALA A 5 -7.85 -11.17 3.73
N VAL A 6 -8.91 -11.73 4.31
CA VAL A 6 -9.16 -11.66 5.76
C VAL A 6 -8.01 -12.31 6.54
N ALA A 7 -7.57 -13.50 6.15
CA ALA A 7 -6.46 -14.18 6.81
C ALA A 7 -5.17 -13.33 6.77
N LEU A 8 -4.85 -12.74 5.61
CA LEU A 8 -3.68 -11.87 5.47
C LEU A 8 -3.78 -10.64 6.39
N VAL A 9 -4.94 -9.97 6.41
CA VAL A 9 -5.16 -8.82 7.29
C VAL A 9 -4.99 -9.20 8.76
N LEU A 10 -5.57 -10.32 9.18
CA LEU A 10 -5.46 -10.79 10.57
C LEU A 10 -4.02 -11.13 10.95
N ILE A 11 -3.25 -11.77 10.05
CA ILE A 11 -1.83 -12.06 10.27
C ILE A 11 -1.03 -10.77 10.43
N VAL A 12 -1.26 -9.77 9.56
CA VAL A 12 -0.56 -8.48 9.61
C VAL A 12 -0.90 -7.74 10.90
N LEU A 13 -2.19 -7.67 11.27
CA LEU A 13 -2.63 -7.01 12.51
C LEU A 13 -2.07 -7.70 13.76
N ALA A 14 -2.10 -9.04 13.80
CA ALA A 14 -1.54 -9.79 14.91
C ALA A 14 -0.02 -9.57 15.02
N GLY A 15 0.69 -9.62 13.90
CA GLY A 15 2.13 -9.33 13.86
C GLY A 15 2.47 -7.92 14.32
N ALA A 16 1.70 -6.92 13.86
CA ALA A 16 1.85 -5.54 14.31
C ALA A 16 1.59 -5.40 15.82
N GLY A 17 0.54 -6.05 16.35
CA GLY A 17 0.23 -6.06 17.78
C GLY A 17 1.34 -6.68 18.63
N VAL A 18 1.88 -7.81 18.20
CA VAL A 18 3.03 -8.46 18.87
C VAL A 18 4.26 -7.56 18.85
N LEU A 19 4.58 -6.96 17.70
CA LEU A 19 5.69 -6.03 17.56
C LEU A 19 5.55 -4.83 18.51
N VAL A 20 4.40 -4.15 18.48
CA VAL A 20 4.13 -2.99 19.34
C VAL A 20 4.26 -3.37 20.82
N THR A 21 3.68 -4.51 21.22
CA THR A 21 3.77 -4.98 22.62
C THR A 21 5.22 -5.27 23.01
N ALA A 22 5.99 -5.89 22.14
CA ALA A 22 7.40 -6.16 22.39
C ALA A 22 8.21 -4.87 22.54
N LEU A 23 7.95 -3.87 21.68
CA LEU A 23 8.62 -2.56 21.73
C LEU A 23 8.22 -1.76 22.98
N LEU A 24 6.94 -1.76 23.36
CA LEU A 24 6.47 -1.14 24.59
C LEU A 24 7.18 -1.69 25.83
N ARG A 25 7.46 -3.00 25.85
CA ARG A 25 8.17 -3.65 26.97
C ARG A 25 9.68 -3.41 26.91
N ALA A 26 10.28 -3.46 25.73
CA ALA A 26 11.73 -3.35 25.57
C ALA A 26 12.24 -1.90 25.62
N ALA A 27 11.48 -0.96 25.09
CA ALA A 27 11.87 0.44 24.95
C ALA A 27 10.66 1.40 25.17
N PRO A 28 10.08 1.45 26.37
CA PRO A 28 8.82 2.17 26.64
C PRO A 28 8.86 3.67 26.33
N ALA A 29 10.04 4.29 26.35
CA ALA A 29 10.19 5.71 26.02
C ALA A 29 10.29 5.98 24.50
N GLN A 30 10.74 5.00 23.72
CA GLN A 30 11.09 5.17 22.29
C GLN A 30 10.30 4.24 21.37
N TRP A 31 9.38 3.42 21.91
CA TRP A 31 8.64 2.42 21.12
C TRP A 31 7.95 3.02 19.90
N TRP A 32 7.34 4.21 20.06
CA TRP A 32 6.62 4.90 18.99
C TRP A 32 7.53 5.25 17.81
N LEU A 33 8.76 5.69 18.08
CA LEU A 33 9.73 6.04 17.05
C LEU A 33 10.25 4.78 16.34
N ILE A 34 10.59 3.74 17.11
CA ILE A 34 11.07 2.46 16.55
C ILE A 34 9.96 1.80 15.73
N ALA A 35 8.73 1.76 16.25
CA ALA A 35 7.56 1.24 15.55
C ALA A 35 7.32 2.01 14.24
N SER A 36 7.38 3.35 14.26
CA SER A 36 7.22 4.18 13.07
C SER A 36 8.26 3.84 12.01
N ILE A 37 9.53 3.72 12.37
CA ILE A 37 10.61 3.36 11.42
C ILE A 37 10.33 1.98 10.81
N ILE A 38 9.96 0.99 11.61
CA ILE A 38 9.67 -0.38 11.13
C ILE A 38 8.46 -0.38 10.22
N PHE A 39 7.38 0.30 10.59
CA PHE A 39 6.15 0.35 9.79
C PHE A 39 6.35 1.12 8.47
N VAL A 40 7.08 2.25 8.50
CA VAL A 40 7.42 3.00 7.28
C VAL A 40 8.30 2.15 6.35
N ALA A 41 9.31 1.46 6.89
CA ALA A 41 10.11 0.52 6.11
C ALA A 41 9.24 -0.59 5.51
N GLY A 42 8.33 -1.16 6.30
CA GLY A 42 7.35 -2.14 5.85
C GLY A 42 6.44 -1.62 4.74
N LEU A 43 5.96 -0.37 4.85
CA LEU A 43 5.15 0.30 3.83
C LEU A 43 5.90 0.43 2.50
N VAL A 44 7.15 0.89 2.54
CA VAL A 44 8.00 1.01 1.34
C VAL A 44 8.28 -0.36 0.71
N LEU A 45 8.58 -1.37 1.53
CA LEU A 45 8.76 -2.74 1.06
C LEU A 45 7.48 -3.30 0.45
N LEU A 46 6.34 -3.05 1.08
CA LEU A 46 5.03 -3.46 0.56
C LEU A 46 4.76 -2.78 -0.79
N ALA A 47 4.90 -1.46 -0.89
CA ALA A 47 4.73 -0.73 -2.14
C ALA A 47 5.64 -1.25 -3.26
N ARG A 48 6.85 -1.69 -2.93
CA ARG A 48 7.82 -2.24 -3.88
C ARG A 48 7.47 -3.66 -4.33
N PHE A 49 7.08 -4.52 -3.40
CA PHE A 49 6.97 -5.96 -3.66
C PHE A 49 5.53 -6.47 -3.81
N ALA A 50 4.52 -5.74 -3.30
CA ALA A 50 3.13 -6.15 -3.43
C ALA A 50 2.70 -6.45 -4.87
N PRO A 51 3.08 -5.65 -5.90
CA PRO A 51 2.71 -5.95 -7.28
C PRO A 51 3.31 -7.25 -7.82
N VAL A 52 4.41 -7.71 -7.23
CA VAL A 52 5.11 -8.93 -7.67
C VAL A 52 4.64 -10.15 -6.87
N LEU A 53 4.39 -9.99 -5.58
CA LEU A 53 4.11 -11.08 -4.65
C LEU A 53 2.63 -11.21 -4.31
N LEU A 54 1.94 -10.09 -4.05
CA LEU A 54 0.57 -10.13 -3.56
C LEU A 54 -0.46 -10.11 -4.70
N LEU A 55 -0.27 -9.28 -5.73
CA LEU A 55 -1.25 -9.23 -6.82
C LEU A 55 -1.51 -10.61 -7.45
N PRO A 56 -0.50 -11.44 -7.78
CA PRO A 56 -0.74 -12.78 -8.33
C PRO A 56 -1.46 -13.75 -7.38
N LEU A 57 -1.44 -13.47 -6.07
CA LEU A 57 -2.13 -14.29 -5.08
C LEU A 57 -3.66 -14.12 -5.13
N PHE A 58 -4.10 -12.91 -5.53
CA PHE A 58 -5.51 -12.52 -5.52
C PHE A 58 -6.12 -12.41 -6.92
N TYR A 59 -5.30 -12.23 -7.95
CA TYR A 59 -5.73 -11.95 -9.32
C TYR A 59 -4.99 -12.80 -10.33
N ASP A 60 -5.67 -13.18 -11.39
CA ASP A 60 -5.07 -13.79 -12.56
C ASP A 60 -4.40 -12.70 -13.41
N ILE A 61 -3.07 -12.69 -13.38
CA ILE A 61 -2.25 -11.71 -14.11
C ILE A 61 -1.45 -12.49 -15.16
N ARG A 62 -1.64 -12.13 -16.43
CA ARG A 62 -0.99 -12.76 -17.57
C ARG A 62 -0.25 -11.73 -18.43
N PRO A 63 0.81 -12.11 -19.15
CA PRO A 63 1.37 -11.24 -20.16
C PRO A 63 0.28 -10.74 -21.12
N LEU A 64 0.31 -9.46 -21.50
CA LEU A 64 -0.66 -8.90 -22.42
C LEU A 64 -0.54 -9.59 -23.77
N ALA A 65 -1.65 -10.21 -24.22
CA ALA A 65 -1.68 -11.03 -25.45
C ALA A 65 -1.64 -10.20 -26.74
N ARG A 66 -1.98 -8.90 -26.68
CA ARG A 66 -1.90 -7.97 -27.82
C ARG A 66 -0.47 -7.47 -27.96
N ASP A 67 0.37 -8.18 -28.74
CA ASP A 67 1.81 -7.90 -28.85
C ASP A 67 2.10 -6.46 -29.28
N GLY A 68 1.40 -5.95 -30.30
CA GLY A 68 1.57 -4.56 -30.77
C GLY A 68 1.27 -3.52 -29.68
N LEU A 69 0.20 -3.70 -28.92
CA LEU A 69 -0.13 -2.81 -27.79
C LEU A 69 0.91 -2.94 -26.67
N ARG A 70 1.32 -4.16 -26.34
CA ARG A 70 2.34 -4.41 -25.30
C ARG A 70 3.64 -3.67 -25.61
N GLU A 71 4.13 -3.75 -26.86
CA GLU A 71 5.35 -3.06 -27.29
C GLU A 71 5.19 -1.53 -27.23
N ARG A 72 4.04 -0.99 -27.64
CA ARG A 72 3.74 0.45 -27.58
C ARG A 72 3.75 0.95 -26.13
N LEU A 73 3.08 0.25 -25.20
CA LEU A 73 3.02 0.65 -23.79
C LEU A 73 4.41 0.61 -23.13
N VAL A 74 5.21 -0.42 -23.39
CA VAL A 74 6.59 -0.52 -22.88
C VAL A 74 7.46 0.60 -23.46
N ALA A 75 7.39 0.84 -24.77
CA ALA A 75 8.15 1.91 -25.42
C ALA A 75 7.76 3.30 -24.88
N LEU A 76 6.48 3.52 -24.58
CA LEU A 76 6.00 4.77 -23.98
C LEU A 76 6.59 4.98 -22.57
N ALA A 77 6.60 3.93 -21.75
CA ALA A 77 7.20 3.96 -20.41
C ALA A 77 8.71 4.23 -20.47
N ASP A 78 9.42 3.60 -21.40
CA ASP A 78 10.85 3.80 -21.60
C ASP A 78 11.17 5.23 -22.06
N LYS A 79 10.38 5.79 -23.00
CA LYS A 79 10.51 7.20 -23.43
C LYS A 79 10.30 8.18 -22.31
N ALA A 80 9.44 7.86 -21.33
CA ALA A 80 9.19 8.67 -20.14
C ALA A 80 10.24 8.45 -19.03
N GLY A 81 11.32 7.69 -19.27
CA GLY A 81 12.35 7.40 -18.28
C GLY A 81 11.86 6.49 -17.13
N THR A 82 10.78 5.73 -17.38
CA THR A 82 10.13 4.88 -16.39
C THR A 82 10.18 3.41 -16.84
N PRO A 83 11.34 2.75 -16.82
CA PRO A 83 11.47 1.39 -17.31
C PRO A 83 10.60 0.42 -16.51
N VAL A 84 9.99 -0.53 -17.20
CA VAL A 84 9.06 -1.51 -16.67
C VAL A 84 9.50 -2.94 -17.01
N LEU A 85 9.05 -3.92 -16.23
CA LEU A 85 9.29 -5.35 -16.51
C LEU A 85 8.47 -5.84 -17.71
N GLY A 86 7.36 -5.17 -18.03
CA GLY A 86 6.46 -5.51 -19.12
C GLY A 86 5.03 -5.04 -18.86
N ALA A 87 4.16 -5.31 -19.85
CA ALA A 87 2.73 -5.04 -19.73
C ALA A 87 1.97 -6.38 -19.60
N TYR A 88 0.98 -6.37 -18.70
CA TYR A 88 0.21 -7.54 -18.27
C TYR A 88 -1.28 -7.23 -18.32
N GLU A 89 -2.06 -8.23 -18.67
CA GLU A 89 -3.51 -8.23 -18.52
C GLU A 89 -3.87 -8.61 -17.10
N TRP A 90 -4.73 -7.81 -16.49
CA TRP A 90 -5.26 -8.01 -15.14
C TRP A 90 -6.74 -8.37 -15.23
N ARG A 91 -7.08 -9.62 -14.92
CA ARG A 91 -8.44 -10.15 -15.02
C ARG A 91 -9.27 -9.75 -13.81
N VAL A 92 -10.20 -8.82 -14.01
CA VAL A 92 -11.09 -8.28 -12.98
C VAL A 92 -12.57 -8.32 -13.40
N GLY A 93 -12.88 -8.71 -14.66
CA GLY A 93 -14.22 -8.69 -15.21
C GLY A 93 -15.25 -9.46 -14.38
N ASP A 94 -14.85 -10.51 -13.68
CA ASP A 94 -15.69 -11.28 -12.76
C ASP A 94 -16.05 -10.53 -11.47
N ARG A 95 -15.38 -9.41 -11.17
CA ARG A 95 -15.51 -8.67 -9.91
C ARG A 95 -15.96 -7.22 -10.08
N THR A 96 -15.64 -6.62 -11.21
CA THR A 96 -15.95 -5.22 -11.51
C THR A 96 -16.02 -4.98 -13.00
N THR A 97 -16.90 -4.06 -13.39
CA THR A 97 -17.00 -3.56 -14.76
C THR A 97 -16.13 -2.31 -15.01
N LYS A 98 -15.40 -1.85 -14.00
CA LYS A 98 -14.55 -0.67 -14.15
C LYS A 98 -13.36 -1.00 -15.06
N ALA A 99 -13.24 -0.23 -16.13
CA ALA A 99 -12.09 -0.24 -17.02
C ALA A 99 -10.94 0.53 -16.36
N ASN A 100 -9.77 -0.07 -16.26
CA ASN A 100 -8.63 0.57 -15.61
C ASN A 100 -7.29 0.13 -16.21
N ALA A 101 -6.34 1.06 -16.22
CA ALA A 101 -4.92 0.77 -16.39
C ALA A 101 -4.16 1.28 -15.17
N ALA A 102 -3.05 0.67 -14.83
CA ALA A 102 -2.24 1.09 -13.69
C ALA A 102 -0.76 0.79 -13.94
N LEU A 103 0.09 1.69 -13.47
CA LEU A 103 1.52 1.42 -13.35
C LEU A 103 1.81 1.13 -11.87
N VAL A 104 2.20 -0.09 -11.57
CA VAL A 104 2.39 -0.57 -10.19
C VAL A 104 3.84 -0.96 -9.93
N GLY A 105 4.27 -0.85 -8.67
CA GLY A 105 5.62 -1.15 -8.23
C GLY A 105 6.56 0.05 -8.24
N ILE A 106 7.77 -0.15 -7.72
CA ILE A 106 8.78 0.91 -7.56
C ILE A 106 10.11 0.47 -8.17
N GLY A 107 10.73 1.35 -8.95
CA GLY A 107 12.03 1.09 -9.58
C GLY A 107 11.97 -0.10 -10.53
N ARG A 108 12.83 -1.09 -10.35
CA ARG A 108 12.95 -2.27 -11.24
C ARG A 108 11.80 -3.28 -11.10
N THR A 109 10.86 -3.09 -10.19
CA THR A 109 9.68 -3.97 -10.05
C THR A 109 8.44 -3.42 -10.75
N ARG A 110 8.52 -2.30 -11.44
CA ARG A 110 7.39 -1.67 -12.14
C ARG A 110 6.80 -2.59 -13.20
N ARG A 111 5.46 -2.61 -13.24
CA ARG A 111 4.67 -3.37 -14.23
C ARG A 111 3.50 -2.53 -14.69
N ILE A 112 3.19 -2.63 -15.97
CA ILE A 112 1.96 -2.07 -16.54
C ILE A 112 0.87 -3.13 -16.37
N LEU A 113 -0.24 -2.76 -15.75
CA LEU A 113 -1.44 -3.59 -15.64
C LEU A 113 -2.54 -2.94 -16.44
N VAL A 114 -3.18 -3.72 -17.31
CA VAL A 114 -4.34 -3.29 -18.10
C VAL A 114 -5.47 -4.27 -17.81
N SER A 115 -6.63 -3.76 -17.36
CA SER A 115 -7.77 -4.64 -17.05
C SER A 115 -8.34 -5.26 -18.33
N ASP A 116 -8.80 -6.51 -18.22
CA ASP A 116 -9.57 -7.19 -19.25
C ASP A 116 -10.81 -6.39 -19.68
N THR A 117 -11.45 -5.70 -18.73
CA THR A 117 -12.58 -4.81 -18.97
C THR A 117 -12.20 -3.59 -19.81
N LEU A 118 -11.02 -3.00 -19.64
CA LEU A 118 -10.51 -1.91 -20.50
C LEU A 118 -10.25 -2.42 -21.91
N LEU A 119 -9.60 -3.57 -22.02
CA LEU A 119 -9.29 -4.20 -23.29
C LEU A 119 -10.54 -4.63 -24.09
N ALA A 120 -11.64 -4.95 -23.40
CA ALA A 120 -12.86 -5.40 -24.07
C ALA A 120 -13.65 -4.24 -24.71
N VAL A 121 -13.53 -3.02 -24.20
CA VAL A 121 -14.38 -1.88 -24.58
C VAL A 121 -13.61 -0.85 -25.41
N HIS A 122 -12.29 -0.75 -25.24
CA HIS A 122 -11.48 0.31 -25.82
C HIS A 122 -10.51 -0.20 -26.91
N SER A 123 -10.25 0.67 -27.87
CA SER A 123 -9.21 0.48 -28.89
C SER A 123 -7.80 0.58 -28.28
N ASP A 124 -6.80 0.08 -28.98
CA ASP A 124 -5.41 0.14 -28.52
C ASP A 124 -4.91 1.58 -28.32
N ASP A 125 -5.40 2.53 -29.13
CA ASP A 125 -5.04 3.95 -29.03
C ASP A 125 -5.66 4.60 -27.77
N GLU A 126 -6.88 4.24 -27.43
CA GLU A 126 -7.54 4.69 -26.19
C GLU A 126 -6.85 4.10 -24.95
N VAL A 127 -6.49 2.81 -24.98
CA VAL A 127 -5.74 2.17 -23.90
C VAL A 127 -4.39 2.83 -23.70
N GLU A 128 -3.67 3.16 -24.77
CA GLU A 128 -2.40 3.88 -24.68
C GLU A 128 -2.58 5.28 -24.07
N THR A 129 -3.67 5.98 -24.42
CA THR A 129 -3.99 7.31 -23.86
C THR A 129 -4.27 7.22 -22.37
N VAL A 130 -5.08 6.24 -21.91
CA VAL A 130 -5.34 6.00 -20.50
C VAL A 130 -4.05 5.68 -19.77
N PHE A 131 -3.21 4.81 -20.32
CA PHE A 131 -1.92 4.49 -19.71
C PHE A 131 -0.97 5.70 -19.67
N ALA A 132 -0.94 6.55 -20.69
CA ALA A 132 -0.13 7.77 -20.71
C ALA A 132 -0.50 8.70 -19.55
N HIS A 133 -1.79 8.79 -19.19
CA HIS A 133 -2.25 9.54 -18.03
C HIS A 133 -1.70 8.95 -16.72
N GLU A 134 -1.82 7.64 -16.53
CA GLU A 134 -1.30 6.95 -15.34
C GLU A 134 0.23 7.06 -15.23
N LEU A 135 0.91 6.99 -16.38
CA LEU A 135 2.36 7.16 -16.45
C LEU A 135 2.79 8.56 -15.98
N ALA A 136 2.02 9.60 -16.30
CA ALA A 136 2.30 10.96 -15.85
C ALA A 136 2.35 11.06 -14.32
N HIS A 137 1.44 10.44 -13.58
CA HIS A 137 1.47 10.38 -12.13
C HIS A 137 2.78 9.78 -11.58
N HIS A 138 3.30 8.76 -12.26
CA HIS A 138 4.59 8.16 -11.89
C HIS A 138 5.79 9.04 -12.19
N VAL A 139 5.77 9.74 -13.34
CA VAL A 139 6.82 10.69 -13.73
C VAL A 139 6.87 11.88 -12.78
N TYR A 140 5.72 12.40 -12.38
CA TYR A 140 5.63 13.51 -11.39
C TYR A 140 5.92 13.07 -9.96
N GLY A 141 6.07 11.77 -9.70
CA GLY A 141 6.49 11.27 -8.41
C GLY A 141 5.38 11.18 -7.36
N ASP A 142 4.13 11.13 -7.78
CA ASP A 142 2.96 11.10 -6.88
C ASP A 142 3.02 9.95 -5.88
N ILE A 143 3.58 8.79 -6.27
CA ILE A 143 3.78 7.67 -5.36
C ILE A 143 4.71 8.02 -4.18
N TRP A 144 5.74 8.85 -4.42
CA TRP A 144 6.65 9.26 -3.36
C TRP A 144 6.01 10.27 -2.43
N SER A 145 5.19 11.18 -2.98
CA SER A 145 4.41 12.14 -2.20
C SER A 145 3.38 11.42 -1.33
N ALA A 146 2.68 10.42 -1.88
CA ALA A 146 1.76 9.60 -1.12
C ALA A 146 2.46 8.80 -0.01
N LEU A 147 3.58 8.14 -0.33
CA LEU A 147 4.37 7.41 0.67
C LEU A 147 4.92 8.33 1.78
N ALA A 148 5.34 9.55 1.44
CA ALA A 148 5.82 10.53 2.41
C ALA A 148 4.69 11.00 3.34
N LEU A 149 3.50 11.24 2.79
CA LEU A 149 2.32 11.58 3.57
C LEU A 149 1.93 10.44 4.51
N GLU A 150 1.83 9.22 4.01
CA GLU A 150 1.51 8.03 4.82
C GLU A 150 2.55 7.79 5.92
N ALA A 151 3.84 7.98 5.62
CA ALA A 151 4.92 7.87 6.60
C ALA A 151 4.76 8.93 7.71
N ALA A 152 4.42 10.16 7.35
CA ALA A 152 4.17 11.25 8.29
C ALA A 152 2.95 10.96 9.17
N LEU A 153 1.84 10.49 8.59
CA LEU A 153 0.62 10.13 9.31
C LEU A 153 0.85 8.96 10.26
N LEU A 154 1.58 7.95 9.82
CA LEU A 154 1.94 6.77 10.62
C LEU A 154 2.81 7.16 11.82
N THR A 155 3.80 8.02 11.59
CA THR A 155 4.67 8.54 12.65
C THR A 155 3.90 9.40 13.64
N LEU A 156 3.04 10.29 13.14
CA LEU A 156 2.17 11.12 13.97
C LEU A 156 1.20 10.26 14.79
N GLY A 157 0.59 9.24 14.17
CA GLY A 157 -0.30 8.29 14.84
C GLY A 157 0.38 7.55 16.00
N CYS A 158 1.58 7.02 15.77
CA CYS A 158 2.38 6.37 16.80
C CYS A 158 2.75 7.34 17.94
N TYR A 159 3.14 8.58 17.61
CA TYR A 159 3.46 9.60 18.60
C TYR A 159 2.24 10.01 19.43
N VAL A 160 1.11 10.28 18.80
CA VAL A 160 -0.14 10.64 19.52
C VAL A 160 -0.59 9.48 20.40
N ALA A 161 -0.51 8.24 19.91
CA ALA A 161 -0.82 7.07 20.72
C ALA A 161 0.09 6.96 21.95
N ASP A 162 1.39 7.27 21.81
CA ASP A 162 2.33 7.33 22.92
C ASP A 162 1.91 8.38 23.96
N GLN A 163 1.52 9.57 23.52
CA GLN A 163 1.07 10.65 24.42
C GLN A 163 -0.23 10.29 25.12
N VAL A 164 -1.18 9.66 24.43
CA VAL A 164 -2.46 9.22 24.99
C VAL A 164 -2.23 8.14 26.04
N LEU A 165 -1.46 7.10 25.72
CA LEU A 165 -1.12 6.05 26.69
C LEU A 165 -0.39 6.62 27.91
N SER A 166 0.57 7.51 27.70
CA SER A 166 1.37 8.07 28.81
C SER A 166 0.54 8.90 29.79
N ARG A 167 -0.55 9.54 29.31
CA ARG A 167 -1.37 10.44 30.14
C ARG A 167 -2.62 9.78 30.68
N PHE A 168 -3.21 8.86 29.95
CA PHE A 168 -4.55 8.36 30.22
C PHE A 168 -4.61 6.88 30.60
N ALA A 169 -3.52 6.10 30.46
CA ALA A 169 -3.54 4.66 30.73
C ALA A 169 -4.16 4.32 32.10
N LEU A 170 -3.67 4.95 33.18
CA LEU A 170 -4.17 4.71 34.52
C LEU A 170 -5.62 5.19 34.71
N ALA A 171 -6.00 6.30 34.09
CA ALA A 171 -7.35 6.86 34.18
C ALA A 171 -8.43 5.97 33.54
N ILE A 172 -8.05 5.15 32.55
CA ILE A 172 -8.95 4.20 31.88
C ILE A 172 -8.81 2.76 32.40
N GLY A 173 -8.12 2.57 33.53
CA GLY A 173 -8.01 1.28 34.21
C GLY A 173 -6.95 0.34 33.66
N LEU A 174 -5.97 0.85 32.91
CA LEU A 174 -4.80 0.07 32.48
C LEU A 174 -3.73 0.07 33.58
N ASP A 175 -2.96 -1.01 33.69
CA ASP A 175 -1.85 -1.12 34.67
C ASP A 175 -0.63 -0.27 34.27
N GLY A 176 -0.78 0.59 33.28
CA GLY A 176 0.22 1.54 32.78
C GLY A 176 0.38 1.45 31.26
N LYS A 177 1.38 2.19 30.75
CA LYS A 177 1.63 2.33 29.32
C LYS A 177 1.96 0.99 28.60
N VAL A 178 2.49 0.01 29.34
CA VAL A 178 2.97 -1.28 28.81
C VAL A 178 1.88 -2.35 28.79
N ASP A 179 0.69 -2.02 29.29
CA ASP A 179 -0.43 -2.93 29.32
C ASP A 179 -0.93 -3.27 27.89
N VAL A 180 -1.01 -4.57 27.59
CA VAL A 180 -1.49 -5.09 26.30
C VAL A 180 -2.94 -4.65 26.01
N ALA A 181 -3.75 -4.45 27.06
CA ALA A 181 -5.11 -3.95 26.95
C ALA A 181 -5.17 -2.51 26.35
N GLY A 182 -4.04 -1.81 26.26
CA GLY A 182 -3.90 -0.54 25.57
C GLY A 182 -3.83 -0.63 24.03
N LEU A 183 -3.63 -1.82 23.44
CA LEU A 183 -3.55 -1.98 21.97
C LEU A 183 -4.76 -1.42 21.21
N PRO A 184 -6.03 -1.64 21.63
CA PRO A 184 -7.19 -1.04 20.98
C PRO A 184 -7.13 0.49 20.95
N LEU A 185 -6.60 1.12 22.00
CA LEU A 185 -6.45 2.57 22.08
C LEU A 185 -5.39 3.08 21.09
N ILE A 186 -4.30 2.33 20.87
CA ILE A 186 -3.29 2.64 19.86
C ILE A 186 -3.91 2.61 18.46
N LEU A 187 -4.67 1.56 18.16
CA LEU A 187 -5.35 1.41 16.86
C LEU A 187 -6.39 2.51 16.64
N LEU A 188 -7.19 2.83 17.65
CA LEU A 188 -8.17 3.90 17.58
C LEU A 188 -7.51 5.26 17.34
N THR A 189 -6.44 5.57 18.08
CA THR A 189 -5.73 6.85 17.93
C THR A 189 -5.07 6.98 16.55
N GLY A 190 -4.41 5.93 16.06
CA GLY A 190 -3.84 5.90 14.72
C GLY A 190 -4.91 6.03 13.64
N GLY A 191 -6.03 5.34 13.80
CA GLY A 191 -7.17 5.44 12.88
C GLY A 191 -7.80 6.83 12.85
N LEU A 192 -7.94 7.49 14.00
CA LEU A 192 -8.44 8.87 14.06
C LEU A 192 -7.49 9.87 13.41
N VAL A 193 -6.19 9.73 13.64
CA VAL A 193 -5.18 10.56 12.95
C VAL A 193 -5.28 10.39 11.44
N SER A 194 -5.35 9.15 10.97
CA SER A 194 -5.52 8.89 9.53
C SER A 194 -6.82 9.47 8.99
N LEU A 195 -7.94 9.33 9.71
CA LEU A 195 -9.24 9.85 9.28
C LEU A 195 -9.27 11.39 9.18
N VAL A 196 -8.59 12.08 10.10
CA VAL A 196 -8.61 13.57 10.16
C VAL A 196 -7.66 14.18 9.13
N PHE A 197 -6.54 13.54 8.83
CA PHE A 197 -5.47 14.11 8.00
C PHE A 197 -5.27 13.41 6.65
N ALA A 198 -5.94 12.29 6.40
CA ALA A 198 -5.94 11.68 5.06
C ALA A 198 -6.71 12.57 4.07
N PRO A 199 -6.19 12.74 2.85
CA PRO A 199 -6.82 13.53 1.79
C PRO A 199 -8.10 12.88 1.26
#